data_c6c65681ac117a74690f00e5c7e3c459
#
_entry.id   c6c65681ac117a74690f00e5c7e3c459
#
_cell.length_a   1.000
_cell.length_b   1.000
_cell.length_c   1.000
_cell.angle_alpha   90.00
_cell.angle_beta   90.00
_cell.angle_gamma   90.00
#
_symmetry.space_group_name_H-M   'P 1'
#
loop_
_entity.id
_entity.type
_entity.pdbx_description
1 polymer ?
#
loop_
_entity_poly.entity_id
_entity_poly.type
_entity_poly.pdbx_seq_one_letter_code
_entity_poly.pdbx_strand_id
1 'polypeptide(L)'
;MKKRVNTYLAIAITTYCNYQCFYCKKGGESISKERETISFDDVKKIIANAYANGIANFRITGGEPTSVSYFGELIEYIMKFKDTKVRINTNGFRILEYIDVLTKYKEYIDIVFSVDSLSKYICGVHFPKYLSQNVIEITRALRKNKISVRYNIVVTKLNECEVRELVQKAIDELDVNVKLLDLNRFSEYLGYSNEVTGKEAYDLWQRLFVPMSNFYDFLCQISTHSQIEWTTSLIGKKHGIPMSCYFRGDNWVQVKDSTRGARYSEFCRKNCLLYKKGECQEGVFSLFLSSNLVLHLSGCKNDSIHYDLNGRDNEQIERAFKSLLNLLN
;
A
#
# COMPACT_ATOMS: atom_id res chain seq x y z
N MET A 1 12.13 20.87 17.07
CA MET A 1 11.53 19.74 16.28
C MET A 1 11.17 20.26 14.89
N LYS A 2 11.58 19.56 13.82
CA LYS A 2 11.12 19.91 12.48
C LYS A 2 9.58 19.73 12.39
N LYS A 3 8.91 20.57 11.60
CA LYS A 3 7.46 20.47 11.36
C LYS A 3 7.14 19.10 10.76
N ARG A 4 6.10 18.43 11.28
CA ARG A 4 5.63 17.15 10.71
C ARG A 4 5.12 17.35 9.28
N VAL A 5 5.49 16.43 8.41
CA VAL A 5 5.05 16.43 7.01
C VAL A 5 3.88 15.47 6.85
N ASN A 6 2.88 15.88 6.08
CA ASN A 6 1.69 15.07 5.83
C ASN A 6 1.94 14.08 4.69
N THR A 7 2.90 13.18 4.90
CA THR A 7 3.21 12.07 4.00
C THR A 7 3.60 10.84 4.80
N TYR A 8 3.85 9.73 4.15
CA TYR A 8 4.35 8.52 4.78
C TYR A 8 5.56 7.96 4.02
N LEU A 9 6.35 7.15 4.72
CA LEU A 9 7.35 6.28 4.11
C LEU A 9 6.80 4.85 4.09
N ALA A 10 6.61 4.30 2.89
CA ALA A 10 6.37 2.87 2.73
C ALA A 10 7.72 2.15 2.69
N ILE A 11 7.85 1.05 3.41
CA ILE A 11 9.08 0.26 3.50
C ILE A 11 8.74 -1.19 3.14
N ALA A 12 9.26 -1.66 2.01
CA ALA A 12 9.23 -3.07 1.64
C ALA A 12 10.41 -3.77 2.34
N ILE A 13 10.17 -4.31 3.56
CA ILE A 13 11.25 -4.86 4.39
C ILE A 13 11.81 -6.17 3.87
N THR A 14 11.07 -6.88 3.00
CA THR A 14 11.49 -8.14 2.39
C THR A 14 10.79 -8.37 1.06
N THR A 15 11.43 -9.11 0.16
CA THR A 15 10.80 -9.64 -1.07
C THR A 15 10.14 -11.00 -0.84
N TYR A 16 10.41 -11.66 0.30
CA TYR A 16 9.82 -12.96 0.59
C TYR A 16 8.32 -12.85 0.84
N CYS A 17 7.54 -13.73 0.18
CA CYS A 17 6.13 -13.92 0.44
C CYS A 17 5.78 -15.41 0.37
N ASN A 18 4.93 -15.88 1.29
CA ASN A 18 4.39 -17.23 1.29
C ASN A 18 3.28 -17.42 0.24
N TYR A 19 2.83 -16.34 -0.42
CA TYR A 19 1.84 -16.36 -1.49
C TYR A 19 2.45 -16.03 -2.86
N GLN A 20 1.79 -16.51 -3.92
CA GLN A 20 2.12 -16.23 -5.32
C GLN A 20 0.85 -15.75 -6.05
N CYS A 21 0.49 -14.48 -5.86
CA CYS A 21 -0.66 -13.90 -6.53
C CYS A 21 -0.33 -13.62 -8.00
N PHE A 22 -1.23 -13.96 -8.92
CA PHE A 22 -1.02 -13.84 -10.38
C PHE A 22 -0.78 -12.41 -10.87
N TYR A 23 -1.28 -11.41 -10.14
CA TYR A 23 -1.09 -9.98 -10.45
C TYR A 23 0.08 -9.34 -9.68
N CYS A 24 0.70 -10.06 -8.75
CA CYS A 24 1.77 -9.54 -7.93
C CYS A 24 3.10 -9.61 -8.68
N LYS A 25 3.90 -8.56 -8.59
CA LYS A 25 5.27 -8.59 -9.09
C LYS A 25 6.10 -9.61 -8.31
N LYS A 26 7.09 -10.23 -8.95
CA LYS A 26 8.12 -10.96 -8.20
C LYS A 26 8.80 -10.00 -7.23
N GLY A 27 8.87 -10.36 -5.96
CA GLY A 27 9.36 -9.47 -4.91
C GLY A 27 8.33 -8.52 -4.29
N GLY A 28 7.03 -8.69 -4.61
CA GLY A 28 5.94 -7.88 -4.05
C GLY A 28 5.99 -6.43 -4.53
N GLU A 29 5.90 -5.47 -3.62
CA GLU A 29 6.04 -4.05 -3.93
C GLU A 29 7.50 -3.64 -4.17
N SER A 30 8.48 -4.51 -3.88
CA SER A 30 9.89 -4.26 -4.12
C SER A 30 10.28 -4.38 -5.61
N ILE A 31 11.25 -3.59 -6.03
CA ILE A 31 11.79 -3.61 -7.39
C ILE A 31 12.83 -4.74 -7.56
N SER A 32 13.34 -5.31 -6.46
CA SER A 32 14.41 -6.32 -6.50
C SER A 32 13.94 -7.66 -7.06
N LYS A 33 14.80 -8.28 -7.86
CA LYS A 33 14.61 -9.63 -8.43
C LYS A 33 15.06 -10.74 -7.49
N GLU A 34 15.95 -10.43 -6.57
CA GLU A 34 16.53 -11.38 -5.64
C GLU A 34 15.71 -11.44 -4.35
N ARG A 35 15.82 -12.55 -3.61
CA ARG A 35 15.23 -12.64 -2.27
C ARG A 35 16.07 -11.81 -1.31
N GLU A 36 15.56 -10.64 -0.98
CA GLU A 36 16.21 -9.69 -0.10
C GLU A 36 15.36 -9.39 1.11
N THR A 37 16.01 -9.19 2.24
CA THR A 37 15.41 -8.67 3.46
C THR A 37 16.35 -7.59 4.00
N ILE A 38 15.84 -6.41 4.25
CA ILE A 38 16.63 -5.33 4.83
C ILE A 38 17.13 -5.76 6.20
N SER A 39 18.38 -5.48 6.53
CA SER A 39 18.89 -5.73 7.88
C SER A 39 18.15 -4.88 8.92
N PHE A 40 18.04 -5.37 10.17
CA PHE A 40 17.38 -4.61 11.22
C PHE A 40 18.09 -3.27 11.48
N ASP A 41 19.41 -3.23 11.37
CA ASP A 41 20.18 -2.00 11.58
C ASP A 41 19.96 -0.98 10.46
N ASP A 42 19.89 -1.41 9.21
CA ASP A 42 19.61 -0.53 8.09
C ASP A 42 18.20 0.06 8.18
N VAL A 43 17.19 -0.77 8.45
CA VAL A 43 15.81 -0.25 8.57
C VAL A 43 15.67 0.72 9.74
N LYS A 44 16.33 0.49 10.89
CA LYS A 44 16.39 1.44 12.01
C LYS A 44 17.01 2.76 11.60
N LYS A 45 18.15 2.71 10.90
CA LYS A 45 18.85 3.89 10.39
C LYS A 45 17.97 4.72 9.47
N ILE A 46 17.27 4.07 8.54
CA ILE A 46 16.34 4.74 7.61
C ILE A 46 15.16 5.37 8.34
N ILE A 47 14.54 4.67 9.30
CA ILE A 47 13.41 5.18 10.09
C ILE A 47 13.82 6.39 10.90
N ALA A 48 14.99 6.37 11.56
CA ALA A 48 15.51 7.48 12.31
C ALA A 48 15.72 8.72 11.41
N ASN A 49 16.30 8.53 10.23
CA ASN A 49 16.50 9.62 9.26
C ASN A 49 15.16 10.14 8.70
N ALA A 50 14.21 9.27 8.38
CA ALA A 50 12.88 9.67 7.94
C ALA A 50 12.17 10.52 9.01
N TYR A 51 12.22 10.09 10.27
CA TYR A 51 11.64 10.82 11.40
C TYR A 51 12.34 12.18 11.62
N ALA A 52 13.65 12.23 11.52
CA ALA A 52 14.43 13.48 11.60
C ALA A 52 14.06 14.47 10.46
N ASN A 53 13.57 13.97 9.32
CA ASN A 53 13.05 14.77 8.21
C ASN A 53 11.54 15.07 8.32
N GLY A 54 10.90 14.75 9.45
CA GLY A 54 9.51 15.10 9.75
C GLY A 54 8.49 14.03 9.38
N ILE A 55 8.89 12.88 8.84
CA ILE A 55 8.01 11.76 8.52
C ILE A 55 7.70 11.00 9.81
N ALA A 56 6.43 10.93 10.20
CA ALA A 56 5.97 10.19 11.37
C ALA A 56 4.95 9.09 11.02
N ASN A 57 4.61 8.93 9.75
CA ASN A 57 3.72 7.88 9.27
C ASN A 57 4.53 6.86 8.48
N PHE A 58 4.46 5.60 8.89
CA PHE A 58 5.16 4.49 8.23
C PHE A 58 4.16 3.47 7.71
N ARG A 59 4.44 2.89 6.56
CA ARG A 59 3.72 1.74 6.01
C ARG A 59 4.71 0.59 5.85
N ILE A 60 4.59 -0.43 6.68
CA ILE A 60 5.41 -1.64 6.58
C ILE A 60 4.73 -2.60 5.60
N THR A 61 5.48 -2.99 4.60
CA THR A 61 5.03 -3.83 3.47
C THR A 61 6.20 -4.68 2.95
N GLY A 62 6.11 -5.21 1.74
CA GLY A 62 7.14 -6.01 1.07
C GLY A 62 6.50 -7.14 0.29
N GLY A 63 7.07 -8.34 0.37
CA GLY A 63 6.38 -9.59 0.13
C GLY A 63 5.37 -9.82 1.24
N GLU A 64 5.76 -10.54 2.31
CA GLU A 64 4.97 -10.64 3.55
C GLU A 64 5.81 -10.16 4.73
N PRO A 65 5.52 -8.99 5.30
CA PRO A 65 6.38 -8.38 6.33
C PRO A 65 6.42 -9.19 7.64
N THR A 66 5.35 -9.91 7.98
CA THR A 66 5.32 -10.73 9.21
C THR A 66 6.19 -11.98 9.13
N SER A 67 6.79 -12.28 7.96
CA SER A 67 7.76 -13.37 7.82
C SER A 67 9.15 -13.02 8.33
N VAL A 68 9.43 -11.73 8.54
CA VAL A 68 10.74 -11.26 9.00
C VAL A 68 10.87 -11.45 10.50
N SER A 69 12.00 -12.05 10.95
CA SER A 69 12.20 -12.43 12.36
C SER A 69 12.17 -11.25 13.33
N TYR A 70 12.67 -10.10 12.93
CA TYR A 70 12.71 -8.87 13.76
C TYR A 70 11.44 -8.01 13.65
N PHE A 71 10.34 -8.50 13.06
CA PHE A 71 9.14 -7.70 12.82
C PHE A 71 8.58 -7.07 14.10
N GLY A 72 8.47 -7.82 15.18
CA GLY A 72 7.99 -7.29 16.47
C GLY A 72 8.90 -6.19 17.04
N GLU A 73 10.20 -6.41 17.00
CA GLU A 73 11.21 -5.43 17.44
C GLU A 73 11.19 -4.17 16.56
N LEU A 74 10.91 -4.32 15.28
CA LEU A 74 10.74 -3.18 14.36
C LEU A 74 9.55 -2.31 14.76
N ILE A 75 8.41 -2.90 15.09
CA ILE A 75 7.24 -2.16 15.59
C ILE A 75 7.60 -1.42 16.89
N GLU A 76 8.22 -2.10 17.85
CA GLU A 76 8.65 -1.46 19.10
C GLU A 76 9.67 -0.33 18.86
N TYR A 77 10.57 -0.50 17.90
CA TYR A 77 11.53 0.55 17.56
C TYR A 77 10.84 1.80 16.99
N ILE A 78 9.90 1.62 16.05
CA ILE A 78 9.15 2.74 15.46
C ILE A 78 8.33 3.47 16.54
N MET A 79 7.74 2.75 17.48
CA MET A 79 6.92 3.31 18.55
C MET A 79 7.73 4.10 19.61
N LYS A 80 9.07 4.08 19.58
CA LYS A 80 9.91 4.98 20.40
C LYS A 80 9.84 6.44 19.94
N PHE A 81 9.42 6.68 18.69
CA PHE A 81 9.32 8.02 18.13
C PHE A 81 7.92 8.60 18.39
N LYS A 82 7.89 9.83 18.91
CA LYS A 82 6.63 10.49 19.29
C LYS A 82 5.74 10.78 18.07
N ASP A 83 4.43 10.66 18.25
CA ASP A 83 3.39 10.96 17.26
C ASP A 83 3.49 10.10 15.97
N THR A 84 4.04 8.91 16.10
CA THR A 84 4.22 7.98 14.97
C THR A 84 3.00 7.10 14.79
N LYS A 85 2.63 6.85 13.54
CA LYS A 85 1.60 5.88 13.14
C LYS A 85 2.18 4.84 12.19
N VAL A 86 1.76 3.59 12.35
CA VAL A 86 2.21 2.47 11.52
C VAL A 86 1.01 1.79 10.87
N ARG A 87 1.08 1.67 9.56
CA ARG A 87 0.21 0.81 8.78
C ARG A 87 0.97 -0.44 8.36
N ILE A 88 0.39 -1.60 8.58
CA ILE A 88 1.00 -2.88 8.23
C ILE A 88 0.16 -3.52 7.14
N ASN A 89 0.76 -3.69 5.94
CA ASN A 89 0.12 -4.42 4.84
C ASN A 89 0.56 -5.88 4.92
N THR A 90 -0.36 -6.80 5.13
CA THR A 90 -0.08 -8.22 5.37
C THR A 90 -1.13 -9.13 4.74
N ASN A 91 -0.75 -10.36 4.48
CA ASN A 91 -1.69 -11.45 4.17
C ASN A 91 -2.09 -12.26 5.43
N GLY A 92 -1.55 -11.89 6.59
CA GLY A 92 -1.86 -12.49 7.88
C GLY A 92 -0.98 -13.66 8.31
N PHE A 93 0.04 -14.04 7.54
CA PHE A 93 0.82 -15.27 7.70
C PHE A 93 1.23 -15.59 9.15
N ARG A 94 1.87 -14.65 9.85
CA ARG A 94 2.34 -14.83 11.23
C ARG A 94 1.84 -13.72 12.18
N ILE A 95 0.81 -12.99 11.78
CA ILE A 95 0.42 -11.75 12.48
C ILE A 95 0.04 -12.00 13.95
N LEU A 96 -0.54 -13.14 14.28
CA LEU A 96 -0.92 -13.48 15.66
C LEU A 96 0.26 -13.73 16.59
N GLU A 97 1.44 -14.08 16.06
CA GLU A 97 2.66 -14.19 16.87
C GLU A 97 3.09 -12.83 17.48
N TYR A 98 2.58 -11.75 16.92
CA TYR A 98 2.88 -10.38 17.32
C TYR A 98 1.70 -9.69 18.02
N ILE A 99 0.65 -10.45 18.40
CA ILE A 99 -0.59 -9.89 18.94
C ILE A 99 -0.36 -8.98 20.17
N ASP A 100 0.60 -9.33 21.02
CA ASP A 100 0.89 -8.56 22.24
C ASP A 100 1.48 -7.20 21.93
N VAL A 101 2.46 -7.12 21.02
CA VAL A 101 3.07 -5.85 20.62
C VAL A 101 2.07 -5.00 19.83
N LEU A 102 1.23 -5.61 18.99
CA LEU A 102 0.20 -4.92 18.25
C LEU A 102 -0.89 -4.35 19.18
N THR A 103 -1.28 -5.10 20.20
CA THR A 103 -2.26 -4.67 21.22
C THR A 103 -1.70 -3.53 22.09
N LYS A 104 -0.43 -3.60 22.46
CA LYS A 104 0.27 -2.55 23.21
C LYS A 104 0.21 -1.19 22.51
N TYR A 105 0.26 -1.18 21.18
CA TYR A 105 0.31 0.04 20.36
C TYR A 105 -0.92 0.23 19.46
N LYS A 106 -2.04 -0.39 19.78
CA LYS A 106 -3.27 -0.44 18.94
C LYS A 106 -3.79 0.92 18.47
N GLU A 107 -3.63 1.99 19.26
CA GLU A 107 -4.07 3.36 18.90
C GLU A 107 -3.24 3.98 17.76
N TYR A 108 -2.08 3.42 17.48
CA TYR A 108 -1.11 3.90 16.50
C TYR A 108 -0.91 2.94 15.32
N ILE A 109 -1.57 1.78 15.37
CA ILE A 109 -1.40 0.70 14.38
C ILE A 109 -2.70 0.50 13.59
N ASP A 110 -2.55 0.38 12.27
CA ASP A 110 -3.61 0.04 11.33
C ASP A 110 -3.19 -1.20 10.52
N ILE A 111 -3.90 -2.31 10.69
CA ILE A 111 -3.64 -3.55 9.95
C ILE A 111 -4.45 -3.53 8.66
N VAL A 112 -3.75 -3.73 7.55
CA VAL A 112 -4.33 -3.83 6.22
C VAL A 112 -4.17 -5.26 5.72
N PHE A 113 -5.23 -6.02 5.80
CA PHE A 113 -5.26 -7.35 5.21
C PHE A 113 -5.50 -7.30 3.71
N SER A 114 -4.72 -8.06 2.98
CA SER A 114 -4.98 -8.34 1.56
C SER A 114 -5.94 -9.52 1.45
N VAL A 115 -7.19 -9.24 1.05
CA VAL A 115 -8.24 -10.27 0.83
C VAL A 115 -8.91 -9.95 -0.50
N ASP A 116 -8.79 -10.82 -1.50
CA ASP A 116 -9.24 -10.50 -2.86
C ASP A 116 -10.49 -11.27 -3.29
N SER A 117 -10.86 -12.35 -2.58
CA SER A 117 -11.99 -13.21 -2.96
C SER A 117 -12.61 -13.92 -1.76
N LEU A 118 -13.79 -14.47 -1.93
CA LEU A 118 -14.41 -15.40 -0.98
C LEU A 118 -13.87 -16.82 -1.19
N SER A 119 -13.68 -17.19 -2.45
CA SER A 119 -13.33 -18.54 -2.88
C SER A 119 -11.82 -18.66 -3.14
N LYS A 120 -11.27 -19.83 -2.78
CA LYS A 120 -9.86 -20.18 -3.06
C LYS A 120 -9.57 -20.31 -4.56
N TYR A 121 -10.58 -20.72 -5.34
CA TYR A 121 -10.49 -20.84 -6.80
C TYR A 121 -11.70 -20.20 -7.45
N ILE A 122 -11.48 -19.36 -8.45
CA ILE A 122 -12.50 -18.75 -9.28
C ILE A 122 -12.14 -19.01 -10.74
N CYS A 123 -13.03 -19.66 -11.49
CA CYS A 123 -12.80 -20.03 -12.89
C CYS A 123 -11.46 -20.75 -13.13
N GLY A 124 -11.06 -21.64 -12.21
CA GLY A 124 -9.80 -22.40 -12.28
C GLY A 124 -8.55 -21.61 -11.84
N VAL A 125 -8.66 -20.33 -11.54
CA VAL A 125 -7.55 -19.51 -11.08
C VAL A 125 -7.47 -19.53 -9.56
N HIS A 126 -6.28 -19.77 -9.02
CA HIS A 126 -6.02 -19.79 -7.59
C HIS A 126 -5.90 -18.37 -7.02
N PHE A 127 -6.71 -18.07 -6.02
CA PHE A 127 -6.66 -16.84 -5.21
C PHE A 127 -6.11 -17.15 -3.83
N PRO A 128 -4.79 -16.98 -3.58
CA PRO A 128 -4.23 -17.27 -2.25
C PRO A 128 -4.73 -16.32 -1.16
N LYS A 129 -5.17 -15.12 -1.54
CA LYS A 129 -5.74 -14.10 -0.65
C LYS A 129 -7.27 -14.20 -0.57
N TYR A 130 -7.81 -15.40 -0.39
CA TYR A 130 -9.25 -15.57 -0.19
C TYR A 130 -9.62 -15.45 1.30
N LEU A 131 -10.89 -15.12 1.56
CA LEU A 131 -11.43 -15.01 2.92
C LEU A 131 -11.62 -16.42 3.53
N SER A 132 -10.51 -17.04 3.90
CA SER A 132 -10.50 -18.35 4.57
C SER A 132 -10.99 -18.26 6.01
N GLN A 133 -11.38 -19.40 6.59
CA GLN A 133 -11.73 -19.48 8.00
C GLN A 133 -10.59 -18.95 8.90
N ASN A 134 -9.33 -19.24 8.57
CA ASN A 134 -8.17 -18.73 9.29
C ASN A 134 -8.09 -17.19 9.24
N VAL A 135 -8.33 -16.56 8.08
CA VAL A 135 -8.35 -15.09 7.95
C VAL A 135 -9.47 -14.48 8.80
N ILE A 136 -10.66 -15.12 8.83
CA ILE A 136 -11.78 -14.71 9.68
C ILE A 136 -11.40 -14.76 11.17
N GLU A 137 -10.80 -15.86 11.62
CA GLU A 137 -10.37 -16.04 13.00
C GLU A 137 -9.29 -15.02 13.42
N ILE A 138 -8.30 -14.80 12.57
CA ILE A 138 -7.28 -13.75 12.78
C ILE A 138 -7.93 -12.38 12.88
N THR A 139 -8.84 -12.05 11.96
CA THR A 139 -9.55 -10.76 11.97
C THR A 139 -10.32 -10.57 13.27
N ARG A 140 -11.07 -11.57 13.71
CA ARG A 140 -11.81 -11.54 14.98
C ARG A 140 -10.88 -11.37 16.19
N ALA A 141 -9.73 -12.05 16.20
CA ALA A 141 -8.74 -11.91 17.26
C ALA A 141 -8.18 -10.49 17.34
N LEU A 142 -7.82 -9.88 16.21
CA LEU A 142 -7.36 -8.50 16.14
C LEU A 142 -8.45 -7.51 16.59
N ARG A 143 -9.69 -7.66 16.10
CA ARG A 143 -10.83 -6.82 16.49
C ARG A 143 -11.16 -6.94 17.98
N LYS A 144 -11.14 -8.15 18.56
CA LYS A 144 -11.30 -8.38 20.01
C LYS A 144 -10.29 -7.59 20.83
N ASN A 145 -9.07 -7.44 20.34
CA ASN A 145 -8.01 -6.64 20.96
C ASN A 145 -8.11 -5.14 20.61
N LYS A 146 -9.18 -4.70 19.94
CA LYS A 146 -9.41 -3.31 19.52
C LYS A 146 -8.34 -2.77 18.57
N ILE A 147 -7.69 -3.63 17.81
CA ILE A 147 -6.74 -3.25 16.76
C ILE A 147 -7.53 -2.88 15.51
N SER A 148 -7.19 -1.75 14.88
CA SER A 148 -7.78 -1.32 13.61
C SER A 148 -7.44 -2.31 12.50
N VAL A 149 -8.47 -2.81 11.81
CA VAL A 149 -8.33 -3.73 10.68
C VAL A 149 -9.14 -3.23 9.50
N ARG A 150 -8.57 -3.32 8.31
CA ARG A 150 -9.32 -3.16 7.07
C ARG A 150 -8.87 -4.16 6.02
N TYR A 151 -9.74 -4.46 5.07
CA TYR A 151 -9.41 -5.27 3.91
C TYR A 151 -9.07 -4.39 2.70
N ASN A 152 -7.96 -4.70 2.05
CA ASN A 152 -7.67 -4.23 0.70
C ASN A 152 -8.05 -5.35 -0.28
N ILE A 153 -8.89 -5.02 -1.25
CA ILE A 153 -9.37 -5.94 -2.28
C ILE A 153 -8.89 -5.42 -3.63
N VAL A 154 -8.02 -6.16 -4.31
CA VAL A 154 -7.67 -5.86 -5.70
C VAL A 154 -8.75 -6.46 -6.61
N VAL A 155 -9.47 -5.58 -7.31
CA VAL A 155 -10.57 -5.98 -8.18
C VAL A 155 -10.05 -6.27 -9.59
N THR A 156 -10.40 -7.45 -10.08
CA THR A 156 -10.08 -7.92 -11.43
C THR A 156 -11.31 -8.59 -12.05
N LYS A 157 -11.34 -8.77 -13.35
CA LYS A 157 -12.42 -9.53 -14.02
C LYS A 157 -12.62 -10.94 -13.48
N LEU A 158 -11.59 -11.50 -12.85
CA LEU A 158 -11.66 -12.86 -12.31
C LEU A 158 -12.45 -12.95 -11.00
N ASN A 159 -12.36 -11.91 -10.13
CA ASN A 159 -13.03 -11.90 -8.82
C ASN A 159 -14.19 -10.90 -8.74
N GLU A 160 -14.50 -10.18 -9.80
CA GLU A 160 -15.56 -9.16 -9.83
C GLU A 160 -16.90 -9.68 -9.30
N CYS A 161 -17.24 -10.92 -9.63
CA CYS A 161 -18.50 -11.57 -9.22
C CYS A 161 -18.63 -11.75 -7.70
N GLU A 162 -17.53 -11.88 -6.96
CA GLU A 162 -17.54 -12.08 -5.51
C GLU A 162 -17.36 -10.78 -4.69
N VAL A 163 -16.95 -9.67 -5.33
CA VAL A 163 -16.57 -8.43 -4.61
C VAL A 163 -17.72 -7.87 -3.79
N ARG A 164 -18.95 -7.88 -4.30
CA ARG A 164 -20.12 -7.33 -3.59
C ARG A 164 -20.39 -8.09 -2.30
N GLU A 165 -20.44 -9.41 -2.39
CA GLU A 165 -20.65 -10.29 -1.23
C GLU A 165 -19.48 -10.19 -0.23
N LEU A 166 -18.23 -10.13 -0.73
CA LEU A 166 -17.05 -9.96 0.12
C LEU A 166 -17.10 -8.64 0.90
N VAL A 167 -17.51 -7.54 0.25
CA VAL A 167 -17.69 -6.24 0.91
C VAL A 167 -18.76 -6.31 1.98
N GLN A 168 -19.94 -6.89 1.69
CA GLN A 168 -21.01 -7.03 2.67
C GLN A 168 -20.57 -7.86 3.87
N LYS A 169 -19.94 -9.01 3.62
CA LYS A 169 -19.43 -9.88 4.68
C LYS A 169 -18.38 -9.21 5.56
N ALA A 170 -17.47 -8.44 4.97
CA ALA A 170 -16.47 -7.68 5.71
C ALA A 170 -17.12 -6.65 6.65
N ILE A 171 -18.12 -5.91 6.18
CA ILE A 171 -18.78 -4.86 6.96
C ILE A 171 -19.78 -5.46 7.97
N ASP A 172 -20.67 -6.33 7.52
CA ASP A 172 -21.82 -6.75 8.33
C ASP A 172 -21.48 -7.87 9.31
N GLU A 173 -20.55 -8.77 8.98
CA GLU A 173 -20.21 -9.93 9.81
C GLU A 173 -18.89 -9.77 10.59
N LEU A 174 -17.93 -9.02 10.02
CA LEU A 174 -16.58 -8.92 10.59
C LEU A 174 -16.27 -7.53 11.18
N ASP A 175 -17.14 -6.55 10.97
CA ASP A 175 -16.97 -5.16 11.41
C ASP A 175 -15.62 -4.58 10.94
N VAL A 176 -15.34 -4.70 9.64
CA VAL A 176 -14.06 -4.34 9.01
C VAL A 176 -14.27 -3.35 7.88
N ASN A 177 -13.48 -2.29 7.87
CA ASN A 177 -13.42 -1.35 6.76
C ASN A 177 -12.86 -2.01 5.49
N VAL A 178 -13.29 -1.53 4.33
CA VAL A 178 -12.86 -2.09 3.04
C VAL A 178 -12.26 -1.01 2.15
N LYS A 179 -11.19 -1.37 1.44
CA LYS A 179 -10.69 -0.57 0.33
C LYS A 179 -10.66 -1.39 -0.95
N LEU A 180 -11.46 -0.98 -1.92
CA LEU A 180 -11.42 -1.50 -3.27
C LEU A 180 -10.30 -0.80 -4.04
N LEU A 181 -9.46 -1.58 -4.67
CA LEU A 181 -8.32 -1.14 -5.47
C LEU A 181 -8.52 -1.61 -6.91
N ASP A 182 -8.51 -0.69 -7.85
CA ASP A 182 -8.41 -1.06 -9.24
C ASP A 182 -7.02 -1.62 -9.58
N LEU A 183 -6.94 -2.41 -10.63
CA LEU A 183 -5.67 -2.92 -11.12
C LEU A 183 -4.88 -1.78 -11.75
N ASN A 184 -3.66 -1.56 -11.26
CA ASN A 184 -2.81 -0.50 -11.77
C ASN A 184 -2.48 -0.71 -13.24
N ARG A 185 -2.64 0.34 -14.06
CA ARG A 185 -2.16 0.35 -15.42
C ARG A 185 -0.63 0.42 -15.44
N PHE A 186 -0.03 -0.53 -16.11
CA PHE A 186 1.39 -0.49 -16.44
C PHE A 186 1.56 0.07 -17.85
N SER A 187 2.46 1.05 -18.00
CA SER A 187 2.79 1.56 -19.33
C SER A 187 3.72 0.57 -20.05
N GLU A 188 3.49 0.33 -21.34
CA GLU A 188 4.39 -0.46 -22.17
C GLU A 188 5.78 0.18 -22.36
N TYR A 189 5.89 1.49 -22.10
CA TYR A 189 7.12 2.27 -22.26
C TYR A 189 8.00 2.30 -20.99
N LEU A 190 7.45 1.92 -19.85
CA LEU A 190 8.21 1.76 -18.62
C LEU A 190 8.28 0.28 -18.33
N GLY A 191 9.29 -0.35 -18.88
CA GLY A 191 9.73 -1.63 -18.38
C GLY A 191 10.01 -1.46 -16.88
N TYR A 192 9.08 -1.92 -16.03
CA TYR A 192 9.50 -2.26 -14.68
C TYR A 192 10.60 -3.28 -14.87
N SER A 193 11.82 -2.83 -14.49
CA SER A 193 13.00 -3.62 -14.60
C SER A 193 12.67 -5.11 -14.49
N ASN A 194 12.76 -5.79 -15.57
CA ASN A 194 13.43 -7.03 -15.68
C ASN A 194 12.69 -8.35 -15.83
N GLU A 195 11.36 -8.52 -15.81
CA GLU A 195 10.81 -9.87 -16.04
C GLU A 195 9.40 -9.93 -16.64
N VAL A 196 8.62 -8.89 -16.52
CA VAL A 196 7.42 -8.73 -17.34
C VAL A 196 7.73 -7.58 -18.26
N THR A 197 7.81 -7.82 -19.55
CA THR A 197 7.96 -6.73 -20.51
C THR A 197 6.81 -5.77 -20.29
N GLY A 198 7.02 -4.48 -20.46
CA GLY A 198 5.96 -3.47 -20.29
C GLY A 198 4.70 -3.85 -21.07
N LYS A 199 4.86 -4.52 -22.22
CA LYS A 199 3.78 -5.05 -23.05
C LYS A 199 2.99 -6.16 -22.36
N GLU A 200 3.63 -7.17 -21.78
CA GLU A 200 2.93 -8.28 -21.09
C GLU A 200 2.13 -7.78 -19.88
N ALA A 201 2.70 -6.83 -19.12
CA ALA A 201 2.00 -6.21 -18.01
C ALA A 201 0.80 -5.38 -18.47
N TYR A 202 0.92 -4.67 -19.58
CA TYR A 202 -0.16 -3.94 -20.20
C TYR A 202 -1.27 -4.86 -20.73
N ASP A 203 -0.91 -5.94 -21.42
CA ASP A 203 -1.84 -6.94 -21.91
C ASP A 203 -2.58 -7.65 -20.76
N LEU A 204 -1.88 -7.95 -19.66
CA LEU A 204 -2.49 -8.47 -18.45
C LEU A 204 -3.49 -7.48 -17.86
N TRP A 205 -3.12 -6.21 -17.76
CA TRP A 205 -4.00 -5.16 -17.31
C TRP A 205 -5.25 -5.04 -18.19
N GLN A 206 -5.12 -5.00 -19.51
CA GLN A 206 -6.27 -4.92 -20.43
C GLN A 206 -7.24 -6.09 -20.26
N ARG A 207 -6.73 -7.29 -20.06
CA ARG A 207 -7.56 -8.49 -19.87
C ARG A 207 -8.28 -8.52 -18.54
N LEU A 208 -7.67 -7.96 -17.47
CA LEU A 208 -8.15 -8.12 -16.11
C LEU A 208 -8.73 -6.87 -15.47
N PHE A 209 -8.55 -5.71 -16.09
CA PHE A 209 -9.06 -4.46 -15.54
C PHE A 209 -10.59 -4.43 -15.50
N VAL A 210 -11.11 -3.93 -14.38
CA VAL A 210 -12.55 -3.69 -14.13
C VAL A 210 -12.71 -2.23 -13.77
N PRO A 211 -13.60 -1.47 -14.44
CA PRO A 211 -13.96 -0.12 -14.03
C PRO A 211 -14.61 -0.13 -12.64
N MET A 212 -14.13 0.71 -11.75
CA MET A 212 -14.72 0.82 -10.40
C MET A 212 -16.16 1.33 -10.42
N SER A 213 -16.58 1.98 -11.49
CA SER A 213 -17.98 2.40 -11.71
C SER A 213 -18.98 1.25 -11.64
N ASN A 214 -18.57 0.00 -11.92
CA ASN A 214 -19.42 -1.19 -11.79
C ASN A 214 -19.93 -1.44 -10.35
N PHE A 215 -19.31 -0.79 -9.36
CA PHE A 215 -19.65 -0.96 -7.95
C PHE A 215 -20.35 0.25 -7.33
N TYR A 216 -20.41 1.39 -8.02
CA TYR A 216 -20.92 2.64 -7.40
C TYR A 216 -22.38 2.55 -6.98
N ASP A 217 -23.27 1.98 -7.82
CA ASP A 217 -24.69 1.84 -7.47
C ASP A 217 -24.88 0.94 -6.25
N PHE A 218 -24.18 -0.20 -6.22
CA PHE A 218 -24.17 -1.09 -5.07
C PHE A 218 -23.68 -0.38 -3.80
N LEU A 219 -22.57 0.34 -3.88
CA LEU A 219 -22.01 1.06 -2.74
C LEU A 219 -22.93 2.18 -2.25
N CYS A 220 -23.61 2.89 -3.16
CA CYS A 220 -24.63 3.86 -2.80
C CYS A 220 -25.81 3.21 -2.08
N GLN A 221 -26.24 2.02 -2.52
CA GLN A 221 -27.37 1.30 -1.89
C GLN A 221 -27.07 0.84 -0.46
N ILE A 222 -25.84 0.39 -0.18
CA ILE A 222 -25.46 -0.10 1.15
C ILE A 222 -24.97 0.97 2.10
N SER A 223 -24.74 2.21 1.63
CA SER A 223 -24.18 3.31 2.43
C SER A 223 -25.24 4.33 2.85
N THR A 224 -25.00 5.02 3.95
CA THR A 224 -25.83 6.15 4.42
C THR A 224 -25.45 7.47 3.76
N HIS A 225 -24.17 7.65 3.43
CA HIS A 225 -23.63 8.82 2.72
C HIS A 225 -22.30 8.51 2.07
N SER A 226 -21.87 9.38 1.14
CA SER A 226 -20.57 9.26 0.48
C SER A 226 -19.87 10.60 0.35
N GLN A 227 -18.54 10.56 0.29
CA GLN A 227 -17.70 11.75 0.06
C GLN A 227 -16.45 11.39 -0.75
N ILE A 228 -15.82 12.41 -1.34
CA ILE A 228 -14.54 12.26 -2.03
C ILE A 228 -13.42 12.75 -1.13
N GLU A 229 -12.46 11.87 -0.84
CA GLU A 229 -11.24 12.18 -0.12
C GLU A 229 -10.04 12.30 -1.07
N TRP A 230 -9.15 13.23 -0.76
CA TRP A 230 -7.90 13.40 -1.49
C TRP A 230 -6.72 13.23 -0.56
N THR A 231 -5.68 12.56 -1.03
CA THR A 231 -4.38 12.59 -0.35
C THR A 231 -3.87 14.03 -0.34
N THR A 232 -3.45 14.52 0.82
CA THR A 232 -2.87 15.86 0.97
C THR A 232 -1.36 15.83 0.89
N SER A 233 -0.77 16.86 0.28
CA SER A 233 0.68 17.06 0.23
C SER A 233 1.21 17.77 1.46
N LEU A 234 2.54 17.97 1.51
CA LEU A 234 3.27 18.72 2.55
C LEU A 234 2.75 20.13 2.79
N ILE A 235 2.23 20.78 1.78
CA ILE A 235 1.72 22.17 1.81
C ILE A 235 0.19 22.24 1.71
N GLY A 236 -0.49 21.15 2.05
CA GLY A 236 -1.95 21.10 2.03
C GLY A 236 -2.59 21.02 0.64
N LYS A 237 -1.80 21.00 -0.44
CA LYS A 237 -2.32 20.78 -1.79
C LYS A 237 -2.82 19.34 -1.93
N LYS A 238 -3.95 19.18 -2.61
CA LYS A 238 -4.51 17.88 -2.91
C LYS A 238 -3.80 17.28 -4.12
N HIS A 239 -3.26 16.06 -3.98
CA HIS A 239 -2.67 15.31 -5.09
C HIS A 239 -2.84 13.81 -4.88
N GLY A 240 -2.41 12.99 -5.83
CA GLY A 240 -2.71 11.57 -5.86
C GLY A 240 -4.09 11.28 -6.44
N ILE A 241 -4.57 10.07 -6.27
CA ILE A 241 -5.87 9.61 -6.78
C ILE A 241 -6.97 10.02 -5.81
N PRO A 242 -8.11 10.56 -6.32
CA PRO A 242 -9.27 10.79 -5.48
C PRO A 242 -9.85 9.45 -5.02
N MET A 243 -10.19 9.36 -3.74
CA MET A 243 -10.84 8.20 -3.15
C MET A 243 -12.31 8.53 -2.90
N SER A 244 -13.21 7.73 -3.45
CA SER A 244 -14.62 7.79 -3.07
C SER A 244 -14.82 6.96 -1.81
N CYS A 245 -15.38 7.56 -0.77
CA CYS A 245 -15.64 6.91 0.51
C CYS A 245 -17.15 6.79 0.71
N TYR A 246 -17.62 5.60 1.01
CA TYR A 246 -19.01 5.23 1.26
C TYR A 246 -19.14 4.76 2.70
N PHE A 247 -19.99 5.39 3.49
CA PHE A 247 -20.09 5.15 4.94
C PHE A 247 -21.35 4.37 5.30
N ARG A 248 -21.18 3.39 6.20
CA ARG A 248 -22.26 2.58 6.77
C ARG A 248 -22.01 2.40 8.28
N GLY A 249 -22.74 3.15 9.11
CA GLY A 249 -22.44 3.22 10.54
C GLY A 249 -21.03 3.75 10.77
N ASP A 250 -20.25 3.01 11.57
CA ASP A 250 -18.83 3.32 11.86
C ASP A 250 -17.87 2.79 10.78
N ASN A 251 -18.38 2.01 9.84
CA ASN A 251 -17.58 1.41 8.78
C ASN A 251 -17.65 2.22 7.48
N TRP A 252 -16.63 2.03 6.65
CA TRP A 252 -16.56 2.65 5.34
C TRP A 252 -16.00 1.70 4.27
N VAL A 253 -16.41 1.94 3.03
CA VAL A 253 -15.79 1.40 1.82
C VAL A 253 -15.13 2.53 1.07
N GLN A 254 -13.82 2.45 0.91
CA GLN A 254 -13.03 3.40 0.11
C GLN A 254 -12.73 2.80 -1.25
N VAL A 255 -12.96 3.54 -2.32
CA VAL A 255 -12.69 3.10 -3.69
C VAL A 255 -11.55 3.91 -4.29
N LYS A 256 -10.48 3.23 -4.70
CA LYS A 256 -9.43 3.76 -5.54
C LYS A 256 -9.81 3.52 -7.00
N ASP A 257 -10.13 4.59 -7.71
CA ASP A 257 -10.50 4.56 -9.12
C ASP A 257 -9.54 5.42 -9.93
N SER A 258 -8.56 4.79 -10.57
CA SER A 258 -7.55 5.49 -11.37
C SER A 258 -8.11 6.14 -12.63
N THR A 259 -9.31 5.74 -13.08
CA THR A 259 -9.97 6.35 -14.25
C THR A 259 -10.50 7.76 -13.96
N ARG A 260 -10.67 8.11 -12.69
CA ARG A 260 -11.12 9.46 -12.26
C ARG A 260 -10.01 10.50 -12.29
N GLY A 261 -8.82 10.11 -12.75
CA GLY A 261 -7.65 10.95 -12.81
C GLY A 261 -6.90 11.06 -11.49
N ALA A 262 -5.87 11.86 -11.51
CA ALA A 262 -4.99 12.09 -10.35
C ALA A 262 -4.62 13.57 -10.27
N ARG A 263 -4.13 13.99 -9.10
CA ARG A 263 -3.51 15.30 -8.96
C ARG A 263 -2.01 15.13 -8.88
N TYR A 264 -1.33 15.82 -9.77
CA TYR A 264 0.12 15.70 -9.95
C TYR A 264 0.86 16.83 -9.26
N SER A 265 2.04 16.53 -8.71
CA SER A 265 2.95 17.55 -8.19
C SER A 265 3.48 18.45 -9.32
N GLU A 266 4.08 19.57 -8.96
CA GLU A 266 4.72 20.46 -9.92
C GLU A 266 5.84 19.75 -10.70
N PHE A 267 6.58 18.87 -10.02
CA PHE A 267 7.58 18.02 -10.65
C PHE A 267 6.99 17.16 -11.77
N CYS A 268 5.86 16.48 -11.53
CA CYS A 268 5.19 15.65 -12.53
C CYS A 268 4.85 16.47 -13.79
N ARG A 269 4.27 17.66 -13.61
CA ARG A 269 3.84 18.52 -14.70
C ARG A 269 5.00 19.04 -15.54
N LYS A 270 6.11 19.42 -14.90
CA LYS A 270 7.27 19.99 -15.59
C LYS A 270 8.15 18.95 -16.26
N ASN A 271 8.39 17.82 -15.58
CA ASN A 271 9.50 16.93 -15.93
C ASN A 271 9.07 15.53 -16.38
N CYS A 272 7.85 15.06 -16.08
CA CYS A 272 7.48 13.69 -16.32
C CYS A 272 6.89 13.47 -17.72
N LEU A 273 7.57 12.65 -18.53
CA LEU A 273 7.08 12.30 -19.89
C LEU A 273 5.77 11.52 -19.85
N LEU A 274 5.57 10.66 -18.84
CA LEU A 274 4.32 9.89 -18.68
C LEU A 274 3.13 10.80 -18.40
N TYR A 275 3.33 11.84 -17.56
CA TYR A 275 2.31 12.85 -17.35
C TYR A 275 1.96 13.57 -18.66
N LYS A 276 2.98 14.01 -19.41
CA LYS A 276 2.80 14.72 -20.68
C LYS A 276 2.09 13.88 -21.75
N LYS A 277 2.27 12.56 -21.71
CA LYS A 277 1.58 11.60 -22.61
C LYS A 277 0.20 11.17 -22.12
N GLY A 278 -0.24 11.60 -20.92
CA GLY A 278 -1.51 11.19 -20.32
C GLY A 278 -1.53 9.73 -19.84
N GLU A 279 -0.36 9.11 -19.66
CA GLU A 279 -0.24 7.69 -19.31
C GLU A 279 -0.16 7.45 -17.80
N CYS A 280 0.24 8.45 -17.01
CA CYS A 280 0.30 8.35 -15.56
C CYS A 280 -1.07 8.60 -14.93
N GLN A 281 -1.54 7.65 -14.13
CA GLN A 281 -2.83 7.73 -13.42
C GLN A 281 -2.72 7.83 -11.91
N GLU A 282 -1.49 7.90 -11.35
CA GLU A 282 -1.31 7.85 -9.90
C GLU A 282 -0.83 9.16 -9.26
N GLY A 283 0.05 9.90 -9.93
CA GLY A 283 0.75 11.02 -9.31
C GLY A 283 1.73 10.57 -8.21
N VAL A 284 2.28 11.52 -7.46
CA VAL A 284 3.20 11.24 -6.35
C VAL A 284 2.69 11.90 -5.06
N PHE A 285 2.72 11.16 -3.94
CA PHE A 285 2.18 11.63 -2.67
C PHE A 285 2.91 11.08 -1.43
N SER A 286 3.85 10.18 -1.61
CA SER A 286 4.60 9.56 -0.52
C SER A 286 5.95 9.02 -0.99
N LEU A 287 6.76 8.52 -0.05
CA LEU A 287 8.03 7.89 -0.32
C LEU A 287 7.93 6.38 -0.21
N PHE A 288 8.80 5.68 -0.92
CA PHE A 288 8.92 4.24 -0.87
C PHE A 288 10.38 3.82 -0.76
N LEU A 289 10.67 2.92 0.16
CA LEU A 289 11.96 2.22 0.29
C LEU A 289 11.77 0.78 -0.13
N SER A 290 12.50 0.36 -1.15
CA SER A 290 12.53 -1.04 -1.59
C SER A 290 13.47 -1.89 -0.72
N SER A 291 13.35 -3.21 -0.79
CA SER A 291 14.13 -4.16 0.02
C SER A 291 15.64 -4.12 -0.28
N ASN A 292 16.05 -3.60 -1.42
CA ASN A 292 17.44 -3.36 -1.79
C ASN A 292 17.93 -1.95 -1.43
N LEU A 293 17.27 -1.28 -0.46
CA LEU A 293 17.63 0.05 0.04
C LEU A 293 17.57 1.17 -1.01
N VAL A 294 16.75 1.05 -2.03
CA VAL A 294 16.50 2.14 -2.98
C VAL A 294 15.29 2.96 -2.52
N LEU A 295 15.54 4.26 -2.25
CA LEU A 295 14.51 5.23 -1.85
C LEU A 295 14.01 5.98 -3.07
N HIS A 296 12.70 5.99 -3.29
CA HIS A 296 12.07 6.66 -4.41
C HIS A 296 10.66 7.20 -4.08
N LEU A 297 10.01 7.87 -5.04
CA LEU A 297 8.64 8.37 -4.89
C LEU A 297 7.64 7.22 -5.05
N SER A 298 6.75 7.03 -4.09
CA SER A 298 5.68 6.03 -4.16
C SER A 298 4.67 6.41 -5.26
N GLY A 299 4.22 5.39 -6.02
CA GLY A 299 3.32 5.58 -7.16
C GLY A 299 4.01 6.13 -8.41
N CYS A 300 5.24 6.64 -8.30
CA CYS A 300 5.99 7.13 -9.45
C CYS A 300 6.47 5.96 -10.32
N LYS A 301 6.18 6.04 -11.60
CA LYS A 301 6.65 5.08 -12.61
C LYS A 301 7.87 5.60 -13.37
N ASN A 302 8.44 6.72 -12.95
CA ASN A 302 9.64 7.31 -13.53
C ASN A 302 10.85 6.88 -12.70
N ASP A 303 11.59 5.89 -13.16
CA ASP A 303 12.76 5.32 -12.49
C ASP A 303 13.96 6.27 -12.39
N SER A 304 13.90 7.43 -13.05
CA SER A 304 15.02 8.38 -13.06
C SER A 304 15.26 9.08 -11.71
N ILE A 305 14.31 8.95 -10.75
CA ILE A 305 14.38 9.66 -9.47
C ILE A 305 14.38 8.65 -8.33
N HIS A 306 15.55 8.15 -8.03
CA HIS A 306 15.79 7.25 -6.93
C HIS A 306 17.15 7.50 -6.29
N TYR A 307 17.32 7.04 -5.06
CA TYR A 307 18.56 7.11 -4.31
C TYR A 307 18.90 5.73 -3.77
N ASP A 308 20.03 5.19 -4.18
CA ASP A 308 20.61 4.00 -3.56
C ASP A 308 21.22 4.41 -2.21
N LEU A 309 20.71 3.82 -1.13
CA LEU A 309 21.12 4.10 0.24
C LEU A 309 22.09 3.05 0.81
N ASN A 310 22.49 2.04 0.02
CA ASN A 310 23.47 1.05 0.43
C ASN A 310 24.78 1.71 0.84
N GLY A 311 25.29 1.39 2.04
CA GLY A 311 26.56 1.93 2.55
C GLY A 311 26.59 3.44 2.79
N ARG A 312 25.45 4.16 2.65
CA ARG A 312 25.40 5.60 2.82
C ARG A 312 25.43 6.00 4.30
N ASP A 313 26.11 7.11 4.59
CA ASP A 313 26.07 7.73 5.92
C ASP A 313 24.75 8.48 6.18
N ASN A 314 24.56 8.96 7.41
CA ASN A 314 23.33 9.67 7.79
C ASN A 314 23.12 10.97 7.01
N GLU A 315 24.18 11.68 6.68
CA GLU A 315 24.09 12.95 5.96
C GLU A 315 23.65 12.75 4.51
N GLN A 316 24.17 11.70 3.86
CA GLN A 316 23.76 11.31 2.51
C GLN A 316 22.29 10.86 2.48
N ILE A 317 21.86 10.06 3.47
CA ILE A 317 20.47 9.64 3.62
C ILE A 317 19.55 10.84 3.87
N GLU A 318 19.93 11.76 4.74
CA GLU A 318 19.16 12.98 5.00
C GLU A 318 18.98 13.82 3.73
N ARG A 319 20.04 13.96 2.93
CA ARG A 319 19.98 14.68 1.63
C ARG A 319 19.01 14.01 0.67
N ALA A 320 19.01 12.67 0.58
CA ALA A 320 18.07 11.92 -0.26
C ALA A 320 16.62 12.19 0.15
N PHE A 321 16.31 12.10 1.46
CA PHE A 321 14.98 12.44 1.97
C PHE A 321 14.55 13.86 1.64
N LYS A 322 15.39 14.85 1.89
CA LYS A 322 15.09 16.26 1.58
C LYS A 322 14.81 16.46 0.09
N SER A 323 15.63 15.87 -0.78
CA SER A 323 15.46 15.97 -2.22
C SER A 323 14.11 15.42 -2.68
N LEU A 324 13.73 14.21 -2.23
CA LEU A 324 12.45 13.60 -2.62
C LEU A 324 11.25 14.31 -2.01
N LEU A 325 11.36 14.77 -0.74
CA LEU A 325 10.27 15.52 -0.10
C LEU A 325 9.94 16.82 -0.83
N ASN A 326 10.95 17.48 -1.40
CA ASN A 326 10.75 18.69 -2.21
C ASN A 326 9.99 18.42 -3.51
N LEU A 327 10.04 17.19 -4.03
CA LEU A 327 9.33 16.81 -5.26
C LEU A 327 7.84 16.47 -5.03
N LEU A 328 7.41 16.32 -3.78
CA LEU A 328 6.02 16.06 -3.44
C LEU A 328 5.13 17.31 -3.49
N ASN A 329 5.71 18.48 -3.59
CA ASN A 329 4.98 19.77 -3.60
C ASN A 329 4.37 20.13 -4.96
#